data_38d43731f28d4f26ae08db10cb8104d7
#
_entry.id   38d43731f28d4f26ae08db10cb8104d7
#
_cell.length_a   1.000
_cell.length_b   1.000
_cell.length_c   1.000
_cell.angle_alpha   90.00
_cell.angle_beta   90.00
_cell.angle_gamma   90.00
#
_symmetry.space_group_name_H-M   'P 1'
#
loop_
_entity.id
_entity.type
_entity.pdbx_description
1 polymer ?
#
loop_
_entity_poly.entity_id
_entity_poly.type
_entity_poly.pdbx_seq_one_letter_code
_entity_poly.pdbx_strand_id
1 'polypeptide(L)'
;MTLTSDHHNLLGDLSNQTVLITGAGNGIGRGAAHHLATLNACLVLTDNSSDALSETINSLPKPDSVHTSIVEDLSTEEGTSNLIKLLDSEEIVTGFVHSASPKRIDSDDIFSVNADTWDAMMNTNARSGLMIARALGQKLTTLKRQGSFVFVTSLHATTPRNLPHYSASKAAQVMIVKELARALGRHGIRVNAVAPGAIPGGGFDAETSGIDRLIECTSMKRLGTPEDVARIIGVLLNDELTGYVTGATIPVDGGMALHNWITPTNLE
;
A
#
# COMPACT_ATOMS: atom_id res chain seq x y z
N MET A 1 -9.58 -24.40 -28.06
CA MET A 1 -9.99 -24.60 -26.68
C MET A 1 -10.12 -23.20 -26.10
N THR A 2 -11.31 -22.64 -26.17
CA THR A 2 -11.64 -21.28 -25.69
C THR A 2 -11.60 -21.30 -24.17
N LEU A 3 -10.64 -20.61 -23.56
CA LEU A 3 -10.61 -20.37 -22.13
C LEU A 3 -11.78 -19.45 -21.79
N THR A 4 -12.79 -20.02 -21.21
CA THR A 4 -13.99 -19.32 -20.75
C THR A 4 -13.71 -18.51 -19.50
N SER A 5 -14.52 -17.50 -19.27
CA SER A 5 -14.55 -16.38 -18.30
C SER A 5 -14.31 -16.68 -16.80
N ASP A 6 -13.80 -17.83 -16.40
CA ASP A 6 -13.65 -18.24 -15.00
C ASP A 6 -12.31 -17.83 -14.34
N HIS A 7 -11.47 -17.04 -15.01
CA HIS A 7 -10.18 -16.63 -14.45
C HIS A 7 -10.28 -15.63 -13.30
N HIS A 8 -11.43 -14.97 -13.09
CA HIS A 8 -11.63 -14.07 -11.93
C HIS A 8 -11.74 -14.81 -10.60
N ASN A 9 -12.05 -16.10 -10.62
CA ASN A 9 -12.19 -16.89 -9.39
C ASN A 9 -10.88 -17.41 -8.78
N LEU A 10 -9.74 -17.29 -9.47
CA LEU A 10 -8.46 -17.82 -8.97
C LEU A 10 -7.81 -16.95 -7.88
N LEU A 11 -8.13 -15.67 -7.80
CA LEU A 11 -7.62 -14.75 -6.78
C LEU A 11 -8.57 -14.59 -5.58
N GLY A 12 -9.70 -15.29 -5.60
CA GLY A 12 -10.72 -15.26 -4.53
C GLY A 12 -11.70 -14.10 -4.67
N ASP A 13 -12.79 -14.19 -3.94
CA ASP A 13 -13.86 -13.18 -3.86
C ASP A 13 -13.72 -12.40 -2.54
N LEU A 14 -13.76 -11.07 -2.60
CA LEU A 14 -13.69 -10.16 -1.45
C LEU A 14 -15.03 -9.45 -1.21
N SER A 15 -16.16 -9.96 -1.75
CA SER A 15 -17.49 -9.35 -1.65
C SER A 15 -17.99 -9.19 -0.19
N ASN A 16 -17.43 -9.94 0.75
CA ASN A 16 -17.73 -9.85 2.17
C ASN A 16 -16.81 -8.89 2.94
N GLN A 17 -15.93 -8.16 2.24
CA GLN A 17 -14.96 -7.26 2.84
C GLN A 17 -15.22 -5.80 2.46
N THR A 18 -15.16 -4.93 3.47
CA THR A 18 -15.00 -3.50 3.28
C THR A 18 -13.53 -3.15 3.53
N VAL A 19 -12.86 -2.56 2.53
CA VAL A 19 -11.43 -2.27 2.54
C VAL A 19 -11.19 -0.77 2.52
N LEU A 20 -10.54 -0.25 3.57
CA LEU A 20 -10.01 1.11 3.58
C LEU A 20 -8.71 1.15 2.79
N ILE A 21 -8.57 2.11 1.87
CA ILE A 21 -7.34 2.38 1.12
C ILE A 21 -6.94 3.83 1.33
N THR A 22 -5.76 4.07 1.90
CA THR A 22 -5.18 5.42 2.00
C THR A 22 -4.24 5.70 0.83
N GLY A 23 -4.17 6.96 0.38
CA GLY A 23 -3.43 7.33 -0.83
C GLY A 23 -4.06 6.75 -2.09
N ALA A 24 -5.41 6.69 -2.10
CA ALA A 24 -6.17 6.05 -3.18
C ALA A 24 -6.28 6.89 -4.46
N GLY A 25 -5.88 8.15 -4.41
CA GLY A 25 -5.98 9.09 -5.53
C GLY A 25 -5.04 8.77 -6.67
N ASN A 26 -3.96 7.99 -6.47
CA ASN A 26 -2.93 7.79 -7.51
C ASN A 26 -2.05 6.53 -7.29
N GLY A 27 -1.21 6.21 -8.25
CA GLY A 27 -0.18 5.18 -8.15
C GLY A 27 -0.70 3.83 -7.64
N ILE A 28 0.01 3.27 -6.65
CA ILE A 28 -0.29 1.94 -6.09
C ILE A 28 -1.65 1.93 -5.38
N GLY A 29 -2.04 3.02 -4.68
CA GLY A 29 -3.33 3.10 -4.00
C GLY A 29 -4.51 3.06 -4.97
N ARG A 30 -4.44 3.82 -6.09
CA ARG A 30 -5.43 3.75 -7.17
C ARG A 30 -5.45 2.37 -7.82
N GLY A 31 -4.27 1.80 -8.12
CA GLY A 31 -4.16 0.44 -8.66
C GLY A 31 -4.79 -0.62 -7.74
N ALA A 32 -4.57 -0.49 -6.42
CA ALA A 32 -5.20 -1.36 -5.43
C ALA A 32 -6.73 -1.20 -5.43
N ALA A 33 -7.24 0.04 -5.48
CA ALA A 33 -8.68 0.30 -5.56
C ALA A 33 -9.31 -0.39 -6.79
N HIS A 34 -8.70 -0.21 -7.97
CA HIS A 34 -9.18 -0.87 -9.18
C HIS A 34 -9.17 -2.40 -9.06
N HIS A 35 -8.06 -2.96 -8.61
CA HIS A 35 -7.94 -4.42 -8.51
C HIS A 35 -8.92 -5.02 -7.49
N LEU A 36 -9.03 -4.42 -6.29
CA LEU A 36 -9.94 -4.91 -5.25
C LEU A 36 -11.42 -4.76 -5.64
N ALA A 37 -11.77 -3.72 -6.41
CA ALA A 37 -13.11 -3.60 -6.99
C ALA A 37 -13.43 -4.74 -7.98
N THR A 38 -12.45 -5.24 -8.77
CA THR A 38 -12.66 -6.43 -9.62
C THR A 38 -12.86 -7.71 -8.82
N LEU A 39 -12.42 -7.73 -7.56
CA LEU A 39 -12.65 -8.84 -6.62
C LEU A 39 -13.90 -8.61 -5.75
N ASN A 40 -14.78 -7.69 -6.14
CA ASN A 40 -16.05 -7.34 -5.49
C ASN A 40 -15.94 -6.74 -4.09
N ALA A 41 -14.77 -6.24 -3.66
CA ALA A 41 -14.64 -5.58 -2.36
C ALA A 41 -15.43 -4.26 -2.33
N CYS A 42 -16.07 -3.96 -1.19
CA CYS A 42 -16.56 -2.63 -0.88
C CYS A 42 -15.35 -1.74 -0.48
N LEU A 43 -15.25 -0.52 -1.00
CA LEU A 43 -14.08 0.32 -0.79
C LEU A 43 -14.43 1.63 -0.06
N VAL A 44 -13.59 1.95 0.92
CA VAL A 44 -13.51 3.27 1.53
C VAL A 44 -12.17 3.88 1.10
N LEU A 45 -12.20 4.91 0.28
CA LEU A 45 -11.01 5.52 -0.32
C LEU A 45 -10.69 6.84 0.38
N THR A 46 -9.43 7.06 0.74
CA THR A 46 -9.00 8.36 1.27
C THR A 46 -7.71 8.85 0.60
N ASP A 47 -7.70 10.15 0.35
CA ASP A 47 -6.56 10.90 -0.18
C ASP A 47 -6.72 12.38 0.25
N ASN A 48 -5.68 13.19 0.12
CA ASN A 48 -5.75 14.63 0.37
C ASN A 48 -6.24 15.43 -0.85
N SER A 49 -6.44 14.80 -2.01
CA SER A 49 -6.95 15.40 -3.23
C SER A 49 -8.34 14.87 -3.57
N SER A 50 -9.34 15.76 -3.49
CA SER A 50 -10.73 15.45 -3.89
C SER A 50 -10.84 15.08 -5.36
N ASP A 51 -10.09 15.76 -6.23
CA ASP A 51 -10.11 15.54 -7.67
C ASP A 51 -9.55 14.15 -8.01
N ALA A 52 -8.40 13.78 -7.42
CA ALA A 52 -7.79 12.48 -7.62
C ALA A 52 -8.67 11.33 -7.09
N LEU A 53 -9.36 11.52 -5.96
CA LEU A 53 -10.35 10.56 -5.46
C LEU A 53 -11.54 10.42 -6.41
N SER A 54 -12.07 11.55 -6.90
CA SER A 54 -13.19 11.55 -7.85
C SER A 54 -12.83 10.82 -9.15
N GLU A 55 -11.64 11.06 -9.70
CA GLU A 55 -11.12 10.32 -10.86
C GLU A 55 -11.04 8.82 -10.57
N THR A 56 -10.51 8.44 -9.40
CA THR A 56 -10.40 7.03 -9.02
C THR A 56 -11.78 6.38 -8.96
N ILE A 57 -12.73 6.95 -8.20
CA ILE A 57 -14.08 6.40 -8.07
C ILE A 57 -14.80 6.27 -9.42
N ASN A 58 -14.73 7.32 -10.25
CA ASN A 58 -15.40 7.33 -11.56
C ASN A 58 -14.82 6.28 -12.53
N SER A 59 -13.58 5.87 -12.32
CA SER A 59 -12.91 4.86 -13.16
C SER A 59 -13.00 3.42 -12.61
N LEU A 60 -13.53 3.22 -11.38
CA LEU A 60 -13.68 1.88 -10.82
C LEU A 60 -14.66 1.04 -11.66
N PRO A 61 -14.43 -0.28 -11.76
CA PRO A 61 -15.46 -1.20 -12.20
C PRO A 61 -16.72 -0.95 -11.36
N LYS A 62 -17.89 -0.90 -11.97
CA LYS A 62 -19.16 -0.71 -11.25
C LYS A 62 -19.59 -2.05 -10.64
N PRO A 63 -19.21 -2.36 -9.41
CA PRO A 63 -19.75 -3.51 -8.70
C PRO A 63 -21.13 -3.13 -8.16
N ASP A 64 -21.91 -4.11 -7.75
CA ASP A 64 -23.15 -3.89 -6.99
C ASP A 64 -22.90 -3.28 -5.60
N SER A 65 -21.63 -3.10 -5.21
CA SER A 65 -21.19 -2.53 -3.95
C SER A 65 -21.02 -1.00 -4.02
N VAL A 66 -21.39 -0.32 -2.94
CA VAL A 66 -21.23 1.15 -2.79
C VAL A 66 -19.80 1.45 -2.37
N HIS A 67 -19.10 2.29 -3.14
CA HIS A 67 -17.79 2.83 -2.75
C HIS A 67 -17.96 4.23 -2.17
N THR A 68 -17.19 4.54 -1.12
CA THR A 68 -17.16 5.86 -0.47
C THR A 68 -15.79 6.51 -0.57
N SER A 69 -15.75 7.85 -0.52
CA SER A 69 -14.51 8.61 -0.47
C SER A 69 -14.50 9.60 0.68
N ILE A 70 -13.34 9.77 1.30
CA ILE A 70 -13.11 10.68 2.41
C ILE A 70 -11.84 11.48 2.10
N VAL A 71 -11.95 12.80 2.05
CA VAL A 71 -10.80 13.69 1.79
C VAL A 71 -10.17 14.07 3.11
N GLU A 72 -8.94 13.60 3.38
CA GLU A 72 -8.20 13.92 4.61
C GLU A 72 -6.69 13.97 4.36
N ASP A 73 -6.02 14.90 5.02
CA ASP A 73 -4.56 15.01 5.00
C ASP A 73 -3.94 14.21 6.16
N LEU A 74 -3.40 13.04 5.84
CA LEU A 74 -2.78 12.14 6.81
C LEU A 74 -1.38 12.57 7.26
N SER A 75 -0.83 13.67 6.74
CA SER A 75 0.39 14.29 7.28
C SER A 75 0.12 15.00 8.61
N THR A 76 -1.14 15.33 8.89
CA THR A 76 -1.60 16.01 10.10
C THR A 76 -2.19 15.02 11.12
N GLU A 77 -2.15 15.39 12.39
CA GLU A 77 -2.84 14.65 13.45
C GLU A 77 -4.36 14.79 13.33
N GLU A 78 -4.82 15.98 12.95
CA GLU A 78 -6.24 16.30 12.77
C GLU A 78 -6.86 15.42 11.68
N GLY A 79 -6.27 15.37 10.47
CA GLY A 79 -6.78 14.55 9.37
C GLY A 79 -6.81 13.06 9.71
N THR A 80 -5.76 12.56 10.38
CA THR A 80 -5.75 11.17 10.87
C THR A 80 -6.89 10.92 11.88
N SER A 81 -7.11 11.85 12.83
CA SER A 81 -8.16 11.72 13.85
C SER A 81 -9.56 11.83 13.26
N ASN A 82 -9.77 12.70 12.27
CA ASN A 82 -11.04 12.85 11.57
C ASN A 82 -11.39 11.57 10.80
N LEU A 83 -10.42 11.02 10.05
CA LEU A 83 -10.64 9.74 9.36
C LEU A 83 -11.05 8.64 10.34
N ILE A 84 -10.35 8.50 11.48
CA ILE A 84 -10.68 7.48 12.48
C ILE A 84 -12.10 7.67 13.03
N LYS A 85 -12.53 8.91 13.34
CA LYS A 85 -13.89 9.19 13.81
C LYS A 85 -14.95 8.80 12.77
N LEU A 86 -14.70 9.09 11.48
CA LEU A 86 -15.62 8.70 10.41
C LEU A 86 -15.74 7.19 10.29
N LEU A 87 -14.61 6.45 10.40
CA LEU A 87 -14.61 4.99 10.36
C LEU A 87 -15.31 4.33 11.56
N ASP A 88 -15.45 5.03 12.69
CA ASP A 88 -16.20 4.51 13.85
C ASP A 88 -17.72 4.54 13.64
N SER A 89 -18.24 5.49 12.86
CA SER A 89 -19.68 5.67 12.60
C SER A 89 -20.23 4.85 11.44
N GLU A 90 -19.36 4.34 10.56
CA GLU A 90 -19.71 3.73 9.28
C GLU A 90 -19.59 2.19 9.33
N GLU A 91 -19.63 1.57 8.15
CA GLU A 91 -19.50 0.13 7.95
C GLU A 91 -18.28 -0.48 8.65
N ILE A 92 -18.34 -1.78 8.92
CA ILE A 92 -17.25 -2.51 9.55
C ILE A 92 -16.13 -2.73 8.52
N VAL A 93 -15.09 -1.91 8.58
CA VAL A 93 -13.89 -2.06 7.77
C VAL A 93 -13.09 -3.27 8.26
N THR A 94 -12.99 -4.31 7.43
CA THR A 94 -12.25 -5.55 7.73
C THR A 94 -10.90 -5.64 7.03
N GLY A 95 -10.73 -4.89 5.93
CA GLY A 95 -9.48 -4.77 5.19
C GLY A 95 -8.87 -3.38 5.31
N PHE A 96 -7.55 -3.28 5.33
CA PHE A 96 -6.86 -1.99 5.34
C PHE A 96 -5.62 -2.03 4.45
N VAL A 97 -5.51 -1.07 3.52
CA VAL A 97 -4.33 -0.86 2.68
C VAL A 97 -3.77 0.53 2.96
N HIS A 98 -2.59 0.57 3.60
CA HIS A 98 -1.91 1.83 3.83
C HIS A 98 -0.90 2.12 2.72
N SER A 99 -1.31 2.95 1.75
CA SER A 99 -0.50 3.35 0.58
C SER A 99 -0.18 4.85 0.55
N ALA A 100 -0.78 5.65 1.44
CA ALA A 100 -0.49 7.08 1.53
C ALA A 100 0.99 7.34 1.78
N SER A 101 1.57 8.26 1.02
CA SER A 101 2.96 8.71 1.16
C SER A 101 3.10 10.09 0.51
N PRO A 102 3.78 11.05 1.13
CA PRO A 102 4.11 12.31 0.47
C PRO A 102 4.93 12.08 -0.80
N LYS A 103 4.83 13.02 -1.73
CA LYS A 103 5.68 13.02 -2.93
C LYS A 103 7.15 13.13 -2.50
N ARG A 104 8.00 12.35 -3.14
CA ARG A 104 9.46 12.40 -2.93
C ARG A 104 10.05 13.45 -3.84
N ILE A 105 11.03 14.18 -3.34
CA ILE A 105 11.82 15.14 -4.10
C ILE A 105 13.25 14.62 -4.11
N ASP A 106 13.84 14.42 -5.29
CA ASP A 106 15.17 13.80 -5.44
C ASP A 106 16.30 14.64 -4.82
N SER A 107 16.07 15.94 -4.61
CA SER A 107 17.01 16.84 -3.93
C SER A 107 17.02 16.71 -2.40
N ASP A 108 16.10 15.95 -1.79
CA ASP A 108 16.00 15.79 -0.34
C ASP A 108 16.99 14.73 0.18
N ASP A 109 18.25 14.95 -0.06
CA ASP A 109 19.33 14.09 0.41
C ASP A 109 19.70 14.35 1.87
N ILE A 110 20.77 13.68 2.37
CA ILE A 110 21.21 13.79 3.77
C ILE A 110 21.64 15.21 4.18
N PHE A 111 22.00 16.06 3.24
CA PHE A 111 22.48 17.42 3.49
C PHE A 111 21.39 18.48 3.33
N SER A 112 20.29 18.16 2.62
CA SER A 112 19.27 19.13 2.22
C SER A 112 17.88 18.87 2.84
N VAL A 113 17.59 17.63 3.30
CA VAL A 113 16.31 17.34 3.93
C VAL A 113 16.08 18.19 5.19
N ASN A 114 14.97 18.92 5.22
CA ASN A 114 14.60 19.74 6.38
C ASN A 114 13.64 19.00 7.32
N ALA A 115 13.38 19.59 8.50
CA ALA A 115 12.53 19.00 9.53
C ALA A 115 11.08 18.83 9.05
N ASP A 116 10.51 19.80 8.32
CA ASP A 116 9.11 19.74 7.87
C ASP A 116 8.91 18.59 6.88
N THR A 117 9.84 18.41 5.93
CA THR A 117 9.84 17.29 4.99
C THR A 117 9.99 15.94 5.72
N TRP A 118 10.88 15.88 6.72
CA TRP A 118 11.04 14.71 7.57
C TRP A 118 9.75 14.39 8.31
N ASP A 119 9.16 15.36 8.99
CA ASP A 119 7.95 15.19 9.80
C ASP A 119 6.75 14.80 8.94
N ALA A 120 6.54 15.44 7.79
CA ALA A 120 5.48 15.08 6.85
C ALA A 120 5.61 13.61 6.41
N MET A 121 6.84 13.15 6.11
CA MET A 121 7.10 11.78 5.67
C MET A 121 6.85 10.77 6.80
N MET A 122 7.34 11.05 8.01
CA MET A 122 7.13 10.18 9.18
C MET A 122 5.66 10.16 9.60
N ASN A 123 5.00 11.31 9.60
CA ASN A 123 3.61 11.44 9.97
C ASN A 123 2.70 10.67 9.02
N THR A 124 2.87 10.85 7.70
CA THR A 124 2.03 10.16 6.72
C THR A 124 2.34 8.67 6.67
N ASN A 125 3.62 8.28 6.53
CA ASN A 125 3.95 6.88 6.29
C ASN A 125 3.84 6.02 7.56
N ALA A 126 4.35 6.50 8.70
CA ALA A 126 4.46 5.69 9.91
C ALA A 126 3.34 5.97 10.92
N ARG A 127 3.19 7.24 11.37
CA ARG A 127 2.24 7.59 12.43
C ARG A 127 0.80 7.32 12.02
N SER A 128 0.35 7.83 10.86
CA SER A 128 -1.04 7.68 10.45
C SER A 128 -1.41 6.21 10.24
N GLY A 129 -0.54 5.44 9.57
CA GLY A 129 -0.74 4.00 9.36
C GLY A 129 -0.90 3.23 10.67
N LEU A 130 -0.04 3.51 11.66
CA LEU A 130 -0.14 2.90 12.99
C LEU A 130 -1.44 3.28 13.70
N MET A 131 -1.82 4.57 13.70
CA MET A 131 -3.00 5.05 14.43
C MET A 131 -4.29 4.50 13.82
N ILE A 132 -4.40 4.48 12.49
CA ILE A 132 -5.56 3.91 11.78
C ILE A 132 -5.64 2.40 12.03
N ALA A 133 -4.52 1.65 11.84
CA ALA A 133 -4.50 0.21 12.08
C ALA A 133 -4.85 -0.15 13.54
N ARG A 134 -4.39 0.64 14.52
CA ARG A 134 -4.75 0.49 15.92
C ARG A 134 -6.26 0.66 16.13
N ALA A 135 -6.85 1.73 15.60
CA ALA A 135 -8.27 2.01 15.75
C ALA A 135 -9.14 0.90 15.13
N LEU A 136 -8.84 0.50 13.88
CA LEU A 136 -9.51 -0.60 13.20
C LEU A 136 -9.33 -1.92 13.97
N GLY A 137 -8.12 -2.22 14.43
CA GLY A 137 -7.82 -3.42 15.20
C GLY A 137 -8.60 -3.48 16.53
N GLN A 138 -8.74 -2.36 17.24
CA GLN A 138 -9.57 -2.27 18.46
C GLN A 138 -11.04 -2.50 18.15
N LYS A 139 -11.60 -1.87 17.09
CA LYS A 139 -12.99 -2.06 16.66
C LYS A 139 -13.26 -3.52 16.30
N LEU A 140 -12.42 -4.13 15.47
CA LEU A 140 -12.57 -5.54 15.05
C LEU A 140 -12.46 -6.50 16.24
N THR A 141 -11.53 -6.27 17.17
CA THR A 141 -11.37 -7.07 18.39
C THR A 141 -12.64 -7.01 19.25
N THR A 142 -13.20 -5.81 19.45
CA THR A 142 -14.45 -5.62 20.21
C THR A 142 -15.61 -6.34 19.56
N LEU A 143 -15.70 -6.29 18.23
CA LEU A 143 -16.76 -6.93 17.46
C LEU A 143 -16.51 -8.43 17.20
N LYS A 144 -15.38 -8.97 17.65
CA LYS A 144 -14.95 -10.36 17.39
C LYS A 144 -14.93 -10.69 15.89
N ARG A 145 -14.48 -9.75 15.06
CA ARG A 145 -14.36 -9.90 13.62
C ARG A 145 -12.90 -10.07 13.24
N GLN A 146 -12.66 -10.91 12.24
CA GLN A 146 -11.35 -11.07 11.61
C GLN A 146 -11.05 -9.89 10.69
N GLY A 147 -9.77 -9.71 10.33
CA GLY A 147 -9.36 -8.67 9.39
C GLY A 147 -7.98 -8.91 8.78
N SER A 148 -7.67 -8.17 7.73
CA SER A 148 -6.36 -8.22 7.08
C SER A 148 -5.89 -6.82 6.70
N PHE A 149 -4.68 -6.45 7.16
CA PHE A 149 -4.08 -5.15 6.92
C PHE A 149 -2.80 -5.30 6.09
N VAL A 150 -2.63 -4.46 5.09
CA VAL A 150 -1.47 -4.46 4.19
C VAL A 150 -0.85 -3.07 4.13
N PHE A 151 0.44 -2.97 4.46
CA PHE A 151 1.20 -1.73 4.34
C PHE A 151 2.02 -1.74 3.05
N VAL A 152 1.97 -0.65 2.30
CA VAL A 152 2.84 -0.44 1.14
C VAL A 152 4.14 0.21 1.62
N THR A 153 5.13 -0.62 1.88
CA THR A 153 6.46 -0.20 2.30
C THR A 153 7.33 0.15 1.06
N SER A 154 8.54 -0.28 0.99
CA SER A 154 9.43 -0.10 -0.17
C SER A 154 10.67 -0.99 -0.01
N LEU A 155 11.35 -1.28 -1.09
CA LEU A 155 12.72 -1.81 -1.05
C LEU A 155 13.68 -0.88 -0.28
N HIS A 156 13.36 0.43 -0.20
CA HIS A 156 14.12 1.42 0.57
C HIS A 156 14.06 1.20 2.10
N ALA A 157 13.16 0.35 2.59
CA ALA A 157 13.15 -0.02 4.01
C ALA A 157 14.42 -0.76 4.44
N THR A 158 15.11 -1.40 3.49
CA THR A 158 16.34 -2.19 3.74
C THR A 158 17.53 -1.76 2.87
N THR A 159 17.28 -1.02 1.80
CA THR A 159 18.30 -0.60 0.83
C THR A 159 18.31 0.92 0.71
N PRO A 160 19.31 1.61 1.24
CA PRO A 160 19.35 3.08 1.23
C PRO A 160 19.55 3.63 -0.20
N ARG A 161 18.93 4.77 -0.49
CA ARG A 161 19.01 5.46 -1.78
C ARG A 161 19.14 6.98 -1.65
N ASN A 162 19.90 7.44 -0.66
CA ASN A 162 20.12 8.87 -0.40
C ASN A 162 18.82 9.70 -0.21
N LEU A 163 17.78 9.07 0.31
CA LEU A 163 16.50 9.67 0.70
C LEU A 163 16.22 9.31 2.16
N PRO A 164 16.90 9.97 3.14
CA PRO A 164 16.92 9.52 4.53
C PRO A 164 15.54 9.50 5.20
N HIS A 165 14.72 10.52 4.98
CA HIS A 165 13.37 10.65 5.50
C HIS A 165 12.45 9.53 4.97
N TYR A 166 12.52 9.25 3.67
CA TYR A 166 11.71 8.20 3.05
C TYR A 166 12.14 6.81 3.53
N SER A 167 13.44 6.50 3.45
CA SER A 167 13.98 5.20 3.86
C SER A 167 13.69 4.91 5.34
N ALA A 168 13.91 5.90 6.23
CA ALA A 168 13.60 5.77 7.66
C ALA A 168 12.11 5.50 7.90
N SER A 169 11.21 6.24 7.22
CA SER A 169 9.77 6.05 7.37
C SER A 169 9.31 4.66 6.88
N LYS A 170 9.88 4.16 5.79
CA LYS A 170 9.57 2.82 5.25
C LYS A 170 10.14 1.70 6.12
N ALA A 171 11.31 1.89 6.72
CA ALA A 171 11.86 0.98 7.73
C ALA A 171 10.98 0.94 8.99
N ALA A 172 10.50 2.11 9.46
CA ALA A 172 9.54 2.19 10.56
C ALA A 172 8.25 1.41 10.25
N GLN A 173 7.70 1.52 9.03
CA GLN A 173 6.51 0.74 8.63
C GLN A 173 6.75 -0.77 8.73
N VAL A 174 7.93 -1.29 8.34
CA VAL A 174 8.24 -2.73 8.46
C VAL A 174 8.20 -3.19 9.92
N MET A 175 8.72 -2.39 10.85
CA MET A 175 8.65 -2.74 12.28
C MET A 175 7.23 -2.60 12.82
N ILE A 176 6.48 -1.56 12.44
CA ILE A 176 5.06 -1.37 12.79
C ILE A 176 4.23 -2.59 12.36
N VAL A 177 4.43 -3.11 11.15
CA VAL A 177 3.75 -4.32 10.66
C VAL A 177 4.01 -5.51 11.58
N LYS A 178 5.25 -5.74 12.01
CA LYS A 178 5.61 -6.85 12.91
C LYS A 178 4.98 -6.69 14.29
N GLU A 179 4.99 -5.49 14.85
CA GLU A 179 4.37 -5.21 16.15
C GLU A 179 2.85 -5.36 16.11
N LEU A 180 2.20 -4.84 15.05
CA LEU A 180 0.76 -5.03 14.83
C LEU A 180 0.39 -6.50 14.62
N ALA A 181 1.15 -7.24 13.81
CA ALA A 181 0.94 -8.66 13.57
C ALA A 181 1.03 -9.47 14.87
N ARG A 182 2.03 -9.17 15.71
CA ARG A 182 2.20 -9.82 17.02
C ARG A 182 1.06 -9.49 17.98
N ALA A 183 0.60 -8.23 18.02
CA ALA A 183 -0.45 -7.80 18.94
C ALA A 183 -1.84 -8.29 18.52
N LEU A 184 -2.15 -8.20 17.23
CA LEU A 184 -3.49 -8.41 16.67
C LEU A 184 -3.74 -9.86 16.23
N GLY A 185 -2.70 -10.65 15.99
CA GLY A 185 -2.83 -12.03 15.48
C GLY A 185 -3.70 -12.93 16.35
N ARG A 186 -3.61 -12.81 17.68
CA ARG A 186 -4.48 -13.54 18.63
C ARG A 186 -5.98 -13.20 18.51
N HIS A 187 -6.30 -12.10 17.83
CA HIS A 187 -7.68 -11.65 17.58
C HIS A 187 -8.14 -11.97 16.14
N GLY A 188 -7.37 -12.78 15.40
CA GLY A 188 -7.68 -13.16 14.02
C GLY A 188 -7.45 -12.02 13.01
N ILE A 189 -6.61 -11.03 13.33
CA ILE A 189 -6.29 -9.94 12.43
C ILE A 189 -4.85 -10.11 11.95
N ARG A 190 -4.67 -10.30 10.64
CA ARG A 190 -3.37 -10.45 9.99
C ARG A 190 -2.84 -9.07 9.55
N VAL A 191 -1.55 -8.85 9.67
CA VAL A 191 -0.90 -7.61 9.23
C VAL A 191 0.36 -7.94 8.46
N ASN A 192 0.42 -7.54 7.19
CA ASN A 192 1.55 -7.80 6.30
C ASN A 192 1.97 -6.54 5.55
N ALA A 193 3.03 -6.63 4.80
CA ALA A 193 3.50 -5.56 3.94
C ALA A 193 3.85 -6.07 2.55
N VAL A 194 3.75 -5.18 1.56
CA VAL A 194 4.41 -5.30 0.28
C VAL A 194 5.56 -4.29 0.21
N ALA A 195 6.68 -4.68 -0.41
CA ALA A 195 7.84 -3.81 -0.61
C ALA A 195 8.09 -3.61 -2.12
N PRO A 196 7.45 -2.60 -2.74
CA PRO A 196 7.62 -2.33 -4.15
C PRO A 196 9.04 -1.88 -4.51
N GLY A 197 9.46 -2.22 -5.73
CA GLY A 197 10.62 -1.65 -6.40
C GLY A 197 10.29 -0.34 -7.11
N ALA A 198 10.77 -0.19 -8.35
CA ALA A 198 10.50 0.97 -9.18
C ALA A 198 9.13 0.85 -9.86
N ILE A 199 8.14 1.54 -9.30
CA ILE A 199 6.76 1.61 -9.80
C ILE A 199 6.46 3.07 -10.17
N PRO A 200 6.26 3.44 -11.43
CA PRO A 200 5.83 4.77 -11.83
C PRO A 200 4.44 5.13 -11.28
N GLY A 201 4.20 6.42 -11.11
CA GLY A 201 2.96 6.96 -10.55
C GLY A 201 3.06 7.24 -9.04
N GLY A 202 2.71 8.46 -8.62
CA GLY A 202 2.73 8.91 -7.23
C GLY A 202 4.11 9.22 -6.63
N GLY A 203 5.12 8.44 -6.91
CA GLY A 203 6.47 8.65 -6.37
C GLY A 203 7.48 9.19 -7.37
N PHE A 204 7.41 8.77 -8.62
CA PHE A 204 8.17 9.27 -9.77
C PHE A 204 7.42 8.96 -11.06
N ASP A 205 7.71 9.69 -12.12
CA ASP A 205 7.09 9.53 -13.43
C ASP A 205 7.95 8.66 -14.34
N ALA A 206 7.31 7.97 -15.30
CA ALA A 206 8.01 7.12 -16.27
C ALA A 206 8.95 7.89 -17.22
N GLU A 207 8.85 9.22 -17.26
CA GLU A 207 9.69 10.12 -18.05
C GLU A 207 10.89 10.67 -17.25
N THR A 208 11.06 10.24 -15.99
CA THR A 208 12.17 10.69 -15.14
C THR A 208 13.52 10.24 -15.71
N SER A 209 14.51 11.09 -15.67
CA SER A 209 15.86 10.75 -16.11
C SER A 209 16.43 9.56 -15.32
N GLY A 210 17.06 8.61 -16.00
CA GLY A 210 17.66 7.42 -15.38
C GLY A 210 16.76 6.19 -15.31
N ILE A 211 15.60 6.20 -15.99
CA ILE A 211 14.71 5.04 -16.08
C ILE A 211 15.40 3.82 -16.67
N ASP A 212 16.20 3.98 -17.72
CA ASP A 212 16.93 2.88 -18.34
C ASP A 212 17.83 2.17 -17.31
N ARG A 213 18.48 2.95 -16.42
CA ARG A 213 19.29 2.38 -15.35
C ARG A 213 18.45 1.61 -14.32
N LEU A 214 17.23 2.08 -14.01
CA LEU A 214 16.34 1.34 -13.13
C LEU A 214 15.91 0.01 -13.76
N ILE A 215 15.64 0.01 -15.07
CA ILE A 215 15.32 -1.19 -15.84
C ILE A 215 16.51 -2.14 -15.86
N GLU A 216 17.71 -1.64 -16.11
CA GLU A 216 18.93 -2.45 -16.10
C GLU A 216 19.20 -3.11 -14.75
N CYS A 217 18.96 -2.39 -13.64
CA CYS A 217 19.08 -2.92 -12.28
C CYS A 217 17.98 -3.90 -11.89
N THR A 218 16.91 -4.03 -12.67
CA THR A 218 15.81 -4.95 -12.40
C THR A 218 16.04 -6.27 -13.13
N SER A 219 16.00 -7.40 -12.41
CA SER A 219 16.23 -8.72 -13.03
C SER A 219 15.21 -9.03 -14.13
N MET A 220 13.94 -8.58 -13.95
CA MET A 220 12.88 -8.76 -14.95
C MET A 220 12.95 -7.78 -16.13
N LYS A 221 13.95 -6.87 -16.17
CA LYS A 221 14.21 -5.92 -17.26
C LYS A 221 13.01 -5.06 -17.65
N ARG A 222 12.20 -4.70 -16.68
CA ARG A 222 11.09 -3.75 -16.81
C ARG A 222 10.83 -3.03 -15.48
N LEU A 223 10.19 -1.88 -15.57
CA LEU A 223 9.56 -1.27 -14.40
C LEU A 223 8.35 -2.11 -13.98
N GLY A 224 8.01 -2.06 -12.71
CA GLY A 224 6.75 -2.59 -12.23
C GLY A 224 5.59 -1.64 -12.55
N THR A 225 4.38 -2.13 -12.38
CA THR A 225 3.15 -1.36 -12.52
C THR A 225 2.38 -1.33 -11.19
N PRO A 226 1.50 -0.35 -10.96
CA PRO A 226 0.60 -0.38 -9.81
C PRO A 226 -0.18 -1.69 -9.69
N GLU A 227 -0.55 -2.28 -10.83
CA GLU A 227 -1.26 -3.56 -10.90
C GLU A 227 -0.40 -4.74 -10.41
N ASP A 228 0.91 -4.77 -10.71
CA ASP A 228 1.81 -5.81 -10.18
C ASP A 228 1.77 -5.85 -8.65
N VAL A 229 1.71 -4.68 -8.02
CA VAL A 229 1.63 -4.56 -6.55
C VAL A 229 0.22 -4.86 -6.04
N ALA A 230 -0.81 -4.36 -6.72
CA ALA A 230 -2.21 -4.51 -6.34
C ALA A 230 -2.64 -5.98 -6.26
N ARG A 231 -2.16 -6.84 -7.18
CA ARG A 231 -2.44 -8.28 -7.15
C ARG A 231 -1.93 -8.94 -5.88
N ILE A 232 -0.72 -8.61 -5.44
CA ILE A 232 -0.17 -9.14 -4.19
C ILE A 232 -0.93 -8.60 -2.97
N ILE A 233 -1.37 -7.33 -3.01
CA ILE A 233 -2.25 -6.78 -1.97
C ILE A 233 -3.55 -7.59 -1.90
N GLY A 234 -4.21 -7.88 -3.03
CA GLY A 234 -5.43 -8.70 -3.07
C GLY A 234 -5.22 -10.10 -2.48
N VAL A 235 -4.13 -10.77 -2.84
CA VAL A 235 -3.75 -12.07 -2.27
C VAL A 235 -3.56 -12.00 -0.74
N LEU A 236 -2.89 -10.95 -0.23
CA LEU A 236 -2.67 -10.78 1.21
C LEU A 236 -3.95 -10.44 1.98
N LEU A 237 -4.91 -9.77 1.36
CA LEU A 237 -6.23 -9.50 1.97
C LEU A 237 -7.11 -10.74 2.03
N ASN A 238 -6.91 -11.70 1.13
CA ASN A 238 -7.71 -12.91 1.06
C ASN A 238 -7.26 -13.93 2.13
N ASP A 239 -8.17 -14.28 3.04
CA ASP A 239 -7.92 -15.20 4.14
C ASP A 239 -7.80 -16.67 3.66
N GLU A 240 -8.54 -17.04 2.62
CA GLU A 240 -8.46 -18.39 2.04
C GLU A 240 -7.07 -18.67 1.44
N LEU A 241 -6.41 -17.64 0.89
CA LEU A 241 -5.10 -17.77 0.28
C LEU A 241 -3.95 -17.61 1.28
N THR A 242 -4.10 -16.72 2.26
CA THR A 242 -3.01 -16.31 3.16
C THR A 242 -3.38 -16.30 4.64
N GLY A 243 -4.36 -17.11 5.06
CA GLY A 243 -4.87 -17.16 6.44
C GLY A 243 -3.82 -17.46 7.52
N TYR A 244 -2.66 -18.02 7.15
CA TYR A 244 -1.54 -18.29 8.08
C TYR A 244 -0.32 -17.39 7.82
N VAL A 245 -0.49 -16.27 7.06
CA VAL A 245 0.59 -15.31 6.76
C VAL A 245 0.33 -14.01 7.53
N THR A 246 1.21 -13.69 8.48
CA THR A 246 1.19 -12.43 9.23
C THR A 246 2.60 -12.00 9.62
N GLY A 247 2.86 -10.68 9.68
CA GLY A 247 4.19 -10.11 9.98
C GLY A 247 5.18 -10.16 8.81
N ALA A 248 4.74 -10.61 7.63
CA ALA A 248 5.59 -10.75 6.45
C ALA A 248 5.72 -9.41 5.70
N THR A 249 6.87 -9.23 5.03
CA THR A 249 7.09 -8.19 4.02
C THR A 249 7.46 -8.88 2.72
N ILE A 250 6.62 -8.74 1.69
CA ILE A 250 6.79 -9.41 0.40
C ILE A 250 7.39 -8.42 -0.60
N PRO A 251 8.60 -8.65 -1.13
CA PRO A 251 9.16 -7.85 -2.20
C PRO A 251 8.32 -7.97 -3.49
N VAL A 252 8.01 -6.84 -4.10
CA VAL A 252 7.34 -6.74 -5.41
C VAL A 252 8.17 -5.80 -6.28
N ASP A 253 9.37 -6.21 -6.62
CA ASP A 253 10.44 -5.36 -7.12
C ASP A 253 11.09 -5.87 -8.42
N GLY A 254 10.57 -6.92 -9.01
CA GLY A 254 11.13 -7.55 -10.21
C GLY A 254 12.57 -8.05 -10.04
N GLY A 255 12.99 -8.30 -8.79
CA GLY A 255 14.35 -8.72 -8.44
C GLY A 255 15.35 -7.56 -8.36
N MET A 256 14.88 -6.31 -8.24
CA MET A 256 15.76 -5.13 -8.12
C MET A 256 16.63 -5.19 -6.85
N ALA A 257 16.13 -5.68 -5.74
CA ALA A 257 16.90 -5.83 -4.50
C ALA A 257 18.01 -6.88 -4.58
N LEU A 258 17.98 -7.75 -5.59
CA LEU A 258 19.00 -8.78 -5.84
C LEU A 258 20.18 -8.25 -6.67
N HIS A 259 20.04 -7.04 -7.25
CA HIS A 259 21.11 -6.44 -8.04
C HIS A 259 22.33 -6.16 -7.16
N ASN A 260 23.48 -6.64 -7.60
CA ASN A 260 24.77 -6.34 -6.99
C ASN A 260 25.79 -5.95 -8.06
N TRP A 261 26.76 -5.13 -7.68
CA TRP A 261 27.79 -4.60 -8.55
C TRP A 261 28.83 -5.65 -8.99
N ILE A 262 28.86 -6.81 -8.35
CA ILE A 262 29.83 -7.91 -8.63
C ILE A 262 29.36 -8.73 -9.83
N THR A 263 28.07 -8.80 -10.07
CA THR A 263 27.51 -9.59 -11.19
C THR A 263 27.87 -8.91 -12.50
N PRO A 264 28.62 -9.56 -13.42
CA PRO A 264 28.84 -9.00 -14.75
C PRO A 264 27.48 -8.73 -15.42
N THR A 265 27.40 -7.58 -16.09
CA THR A 265 26.17 -7.16 -16.81
C THR A 265 25.87 -8.07 -18.02
N ASN A 266 26.74 -9.02 -18.34
CA ASN A 266 26.69 -9.91 -19.51
C ASN A 266 26.56 -11.38 -19.09
N LEU A 267 25.52 -11.72 -18.33
CA LEU A 267 25.01 -13.09 -18.30
C LEU A 267 24.00 -13.21 -19.45
N GLU A 268 24.50 -13.50 -20.67
CA GLU A 268 23.70 -14.01 -21.77
C GLU A 268 23.18 -15.42 -21.50
#